data_440ea6978f9d8ffda1544a50f46e3e2d
#
_entry.id   440ea6978f9d8ffda1544a50f46e3e2d
#
_cell.length_a   1.000
_cell.length_b   1.000
_cell.length_c   1.000
_cell.angle_alpha   90.00
_cell.angle_beta   90.00
_cell.angle_gamma   90.00
#
_symmetry.space_group_name_H-M   'P 1'
#
loop_
_entity.id
_entity.type
_entity.pdbx_description
1 polymer ?
#
loop_
_entity_poly.entity_id
_entity_poly.type
_entity_poly.pdbx_seq_one_letter_code
_entity_poly.pdbx_strand_id
1 'polypeptide(L)'
;MEKFDRKPQIADIPPKMVKKYGSGKMLIPSPRDIDEIIRSVGKGRLITQEQIREKLAEKYGVNITCPMTTGIFISKIIALMAEEKIRKGEGDVTPYWRVVGKNGVLNPKFPGGVEMQARRLEEEGHKIIYDRKPRVKDYQKYLVK
;
A
#
# COMPACT_ATOMS: atom_id res chain seq x y z
N MET A 1 12.15 -4.74 -13.30
CA MET A 1 12.05 -6.13 -12.78
C MET A 1 12.98 -6.39 -11.61
N GLU A 2 14.24 -5.98 -11.70
CA GLU A 2 15.18 -6.16 -10.59
C GLU A 2 14.69 -5.57 -9.28
N LYS A 3 14.11 -4.37 -9.32
CA LYS A 3 13.60 -3.72 -8.11
C LYS A 3 12.43 -4.50 -7.50
N PHE A 4 11.57 -5.06 -8.35
CA PHE A 4 10.44 -5.85 -7.89
C PHE A 4 10.89 -7.13 -7.19
N ASP A 5 11.98 -7.71 -7.62
CA ASP A 5 12.49 -8.97 -7.10
C ASP A 5 13.45 -8.82 -5.92
N ARG A 6 13.54 -7.63 -5.35
CA ARG A 6 14.34 -7.40 -4.15
C ARG A 6 13.89 -8.34 -3.03
N LYS A 7 14.88 -8.94 -2.36
CA LYS A 7 14.58 -9.84 -1.25
C LYS A 7 14.33 -9.08 0.04
N PRO A 8 13.48 -9.59 0.91
CA PRO A 8 13.25 -8.95 2.20
C PRO A 8 14.50 -9.06 3.09
N GLN A 9 14.65 -8.10 3.99
CA GLN A 9 15.77 -8.08 4.95
C GLN A 9 15.21 -7.78 6.33
N ILE A 10 15.87 -8.32 7.35
CA ILE A 10 15.49 -8.07 8.73
C ILE A 10 16.65 -7.37 9.41
N ALA A 11 16.37 -6.27 10.08
CA ALA A 11 17.37 -5.47 10.78
C ALA A 11 16.83 -5.04 12.14
N ASP A 12 17.69 -4.46 12.96
CA ASP A 12 17.23 -3.86 14.22
C ASP A 12 16.47 -2.58 13.91
N ILE A 13 15.49 -2.26 14.74
CA ILE A 13 14.79 -0.99 14.63
C ILE A 13 15.78 0.14 14.84
N PRO A 14 15.93 1.08 13.90
CA PRO A 14 16.91 2.16 14.04
C PRO A 14 16.66 3.01 15.28
N PRO A 15 17.72 3.51 15.93
CA PRO A 15 17.58 4.31 17.16
C PRO A 15 16.56 5.45 17.04
N LYS A 16 16.52 6.12 15.90
CA LYS A 16 15.59 7.23 15.68
C LYS A 16 14.12 6.80 15.63
N MET A 17 13.85 5.51 15.46
CA MET A 17 12.49 4.98 15.40
C MET A 17 12.08 4.30 16.71
N VAL A 18 13.01 4.04 17.60
CA VAL A 18 12.73 3.33 18.86
C VAL A 18 11.72 4.08 19.73
N LYS A 19 11.77 5.41 19.72
CA LYS A 19 10.85 6.21 20.52
C LYS A 19 9.39 5.97 20.12
N LYS A 20 9.14 5.81 18.82
CA LYS A 20 7.78 5.62 18.31
C LYS A 20 7.38 4.15 18.29
N TYR A 21 8.28 3.26 17.90
CA TYR A 21 7.95 1.86 17.65
C TYR A 21 8.55 0.87 18.67
N GLY A 22 9.38 1.35 19.59
CA GLY A 22 10.09 0.47 20.51
C GLY A 22 11.32 -0.17 19.87
N SER A 23 12.04 -0.95 20.67
CA SER A 23 13.20 -1.71 20.18
C SER A 23 12.72 -3.06 19.64
N GLY A 24 13.58 -3.71 18.87
CA GLY A 24 13.28 -5.02 18.30
C GLY A 24 13.72 -5.13 16.86
N LYS A 25 13.04 -5.97 16.10
CA LYS A 25 13.39 -6.22 14.71
C LYS A 25 12.39 -5.55 13.75
N MET A 26 12.94 -5.12 12.63
CA MET A 26 12.19 -4.44 11.57
C MET A 26 12.39 -5.18 10.26
N LEU A 27 11.29 -5.44 9.57
CA LEU A 27 11.34 -5.99 8.21
C LEU A 27 11.51 -4.85 7.22
N ILE A 28 12.45 -5.01 6.31
CA ILE A 28 12.50 -4.23 5.08
C ILE A 28 11.87 -5.14 4.05
N PRO A 29 10.63 -4.85 3.63
CA PRO A 29 9.85 -5.83 2.87
C PRO A 29 10.33 -5.98 1.44
N SER A 30 9.91 -7.07 0.79
CA SER A 30 10.08 -7.21 -0.65
C SER A 30 8.88 -6.61 -1.35
N PRO A 31 9.06 -5.99 -2.52
CA PRO A 31 7.91 -5.52 -3.29
C PRO A 31 6.95 -6.65 -3.66
N ARG A 32 7.48 -7.84 -3.94
CA ARG A 32 6.67 -8.99 -4.30
C ARG A 32 5.70 -9.39 -3.18
N ASP A 33 6.15 -9.39 -1.93
CA ASP A 33 5.28 -9.72 -0.79
C ASP A 33 4.16 -8.68 -0.65
N ILE A 34 4.50 -7.40 -0.83
CA ILE A 34 3.50 -6.33 -0.78
C ILE A 34 2.49 -6.52 -1.92
N ASP A 35 2.98 -6.79 -3.11
CA ASP A 35 2.15 -6.98 -4.30
C ASP A 35 1.13 -8.10 -4.11
N GLU A 36 1.56 -9.23 -3.55
CA GLU A 36 0.68 -10.35 -3.28
C GLU A 36 -0.46 -9.97 -2.35
N ILE A 37 -0.17 -9.18 -1.31
CA ILE A 37 -1.21 -8.72 -0.38
C ILE A 37 -2.21 -7.84 -1.10
N ILE A 38 -1.72 -6.89 -1.91
CA ILE A 38 -2.60 -5.97 -2.63
C ILE A 38 -3.48 -6.73 -3.63
N ARG A 39 -2.90 -7.71 -4.33
CA ARG A 39 -3.66 -8.52 -5.28
C ARG A 39 -4.77 -9.33 -4.61
N SER A 40 -4.66 -9.60 -3.33
CA SER A 40 -5.69 -10.32 -2.59
C SER A 40 -6.90 -9.46 -2.23
N VAL A 41 -6.77 -8.13 -2.40
CA VAL A 41 -7.85 -7.19 -2.09
C VAL A 41 -8.83 -7.15 -3.25
N GLY A 42 -10.06 -7.61 -3.03
CA GLY A 42 -11.07 -7.69 -4.08
C GLY A 42 -11.62 -6.33 -4.48
N LYS A 43 -12.28 -6.31 -5.64
CA LYS A 43 -12.93 -5.12 -6.15
C LYS A 43 -13.94 -4.58 -5.12
N GLY A 44 -13.92 -3.28 -4.90
CA GLY A 44 -14.81 -2.64 -3.92
C GLY A 44 -14.30 -2.73 -2.50
N ARG A 45 -13.18 -3.40 -2.26
CA ARG A 45 -12.57 -3.50 -0.93
C ARG A 45 -11.34 -2.61 -0.85
N LEU A 46 -10.92 -2.34 0.37
CA LEU A 46 -9.77 -1.47 0.63
C LEU A 46 -8.81 -2.14 1.60
N ILE A 47 -7.57 -1.70 1.57
CA ILE A 47 -6.57 -2.07 2.59
C ILE A 47 -5.79 -0.82 2.95
N THR A 48 -5.44 -0.64 4.23
CA THR A 48 -4.59 0.47 4.61
C THR A 48 -3.13 0.05 4.49
N GLN A 49 -2.25 1.02 4.29
CA GLN A 49 -0.82 0.75 4.29
C GLN A 49 -0.40 0.11 5.62
N GLU A 50 -1.00 0.56 6.72
CA GLU A 50 -0.72 0.00 8.05
C GLU A 50 -1.09 -1.48 8.11
N GLN A 51 -2.25 -1.87 7.55
CA GLN A 51 -2.64 -3.28 7.49
C GLN A 51 -1.62 -4.11 6.72
N ILE A 52 -1.11 -3.58 5.62
CA ILE A 52 -0.08 -4.28 4.83
C ILE A 52 1.16 -4.52 5.70
N ARG A 53 1.60 -3.48 6.40
CA ARG A 53 2.78 -3.58 7.26
C ARG A 53 2.58 -4.57 8.40
N GLU A 54 1.40 -4.57 9.00
CA GLU A 54 1.08 -5.50 10.09
C GLU A 54 1.08 -6.95 9.62
N LYS A 55 0.48 -7.20 8.45
CA LYS A 55 0.45 -8.56 7.88
C LYS A 55 1.85 -9.07 7.60
N LEU A 56 2.72 -8.20 7.10
CA LEU A 56 4.09 -8.60 6.79
C LEU A 56 4.93 -8.81 8.07
N ALA A 57 4.76 -7.96 9.07
CA ALA A 57 5.46 -8.14 10.33
C ALA A 57 5.06 -9.47 10.99
N GLU A 58 3.79 -9.81 10.93
CA GLU A 58 3.30 -11.08 11.46
C GLU A 58 3.89 -12.26 10.67
N LYS A 59 3.89 -12.18 9.35
CA LYS A 59 4.42 -13.23 8.50
C LYS A 59 5.89 -13.54 8.81
N TYR A 60 6.69 -12.52 9.06
CA TYR A 60 8.12 -12.68 9.30
C TYR A 60 8.50 -12.73 10.77
N GLY A 61 7.52 -12.67 11.67
CA GLY A 61 7.78 -12.76 13.11
C GLY A 61 8.61 -11.61 13.66
N VAL A 62 8.42 -10.41 13.14
CA VAL A 62 9.16 -9.22 13.58
C VAL A 62 8.22 -8.21 14.20
N ASN A 63 8.80 -7.18 14.84
CA ASN A 63 8.02 -6.19 15.56
C ASN A 63 7.30 -5.20 14.63
N ILE A 64 7.99 -4.74 13.59
CA ILE A 64 7.41 -3.80 12.63
C ILE A 64 7.92 -4.07 11.23
N THR A 65 7.21 -3.51 10.25
CA THR A 65 7.65 -3.42 8.86
C THR A 65 7.96 -1.96 8.58
N CYS A 66 9.06 -1.69 7.90
CA CYS A 66 9.51 -0.32 7.64
C CYS A 66 8.44 0.47 6.88
N PRO A 67 7.89 1.55 7.49
CA PRO A 67 6.81 2.32 6.84
C PRO A 67 7.27 3.03 5.57
N MET A 68 8.47 3.61 5.61
CA MET A 68 9.00 4.37 4.48
C MET A 68 9.21 3.48 3.27
N THR A 69 9.88 2.34 3.46
CA THR A 69 10.16 1.41 2.37
C THR A 69 8.87 0.84 1.78
N THR A 70 7.91 0.50 2.66
CA THR A 70 6.61 0.00 2.21
C THR A 70 5.94 1.02 1.30
N GLY A 71 5.89 2.28 1.72
CA GLY A 71 5.27 3.35 0.92
C GLY A 71 5.95 3.56 -0.41
N ILE A 72 7.27 3.59 -0.41
CA ILE A 72 8.05 3.78 -1.63
C ILE A 72 7.81 2.63 -2.62
N PHE A 73 7.82 1.40 -2.13
CA PHE A 73 7.62 0.24 -3.00
C PHE A 73 6.23 0.22 -3.61
N ILE A 74 5.21 0.64 -2.87
CA ILE A 74 3.85 0.69 -3.44
C ILE A 74 3.78 1.77 -4.52
N SER A 75 4.24 2.99 -4.23
CA SER A 75 4.07 4.11 -5.15
C SER A 75 5.06 4.12 -6.31
N LYS A 76 6.31 3.69 -6.08
CA LYS A 76 7.38 3.83 -7.08
C LYS A 76 7.72 2.54 -7.81
N ILE A 77 7.23 1.39 -7.35
CA ILE A 77 7.47 0.12 -8.04
C ILE A 77 6.14 -0.48 -8.46
N ILE A 78 5.31 -0.85 -7.51
CA ILE A 78 4.07 -1.59 -7.79
C ILE A 78 3.10 -0.77 -8.63
N ALA A 79 2.82 0.46 -8.23
CA ALA A 79 1.87 1.31 -8.93
C ALA A 79 2.35 1.66 -10.34
N LEU A 80 3.64 1.94 -10.51
CA LEU A 80 4.19 2.25 -11.81
C LEU A 80 4.13 1.03 -12.75
N MET A 81 4.41 -0.16 -12.23
CA MET A 81 4.30 -1.38 -13.02
C MET A 81 2.86 -1.63 -13.46
N ALA A 82 1.91 -1.39 -12.55
CA ALA A 82 0.49 -1.56 -12.86
C ALA A 82 0.05 -0.60 -13.97
N GLU A 83 0.45 0.68 -13.89
CA GLU A 83 0.09 1.65 -14.90
C GLU A 83 0.72 1.34 -16.24
N GLU A 84 1.94 0.83 -16.25
CA GLU A 84 2.59 0.40 -17.49
C GLU A 84 1.81 -0.71 -18.16
N LYS A 85 1.37 -1.70 -17.40
CA LYS A 85 0.56 -2.80 -17.92
C LYS A 85 -0.79 -2.31 -18.46
N ILE A 86 -1.42 -1.38 -17.76
CA ILE A 86 -2.68 -0.80 -18.18
C ILE A 86 -2.52 -0.10 -19.54
N ARG A 87 -1.43 0.67 -19.71
CA ARG A 87 -1.17 1.34 -20.99
C ARG A 87 -0.99 0.36 -22.14
N LYS A 88 -0.47 -0.83 -21.84
CA LYS A 88 -0.28 -1.88 -22.84
C LYS A 88 -1.52 -2.71 -23.09
N GLY A 89 -2.63 -2.38 -22.41
CA GLY A 89 -3.88 -3.09 -22.56
C GLY A 89 -3.97 -4.40 -21.81
N GLU A 90 -3.06 -4.66 -20.88
CA GLU A 90 -3.10 -5.88 -20.07
C GLU A 90 -4.15 -5.73 -18.97
N GLY A 91 -4.92 -6.80 -18.74
CA GLY A 91 -6.02 -6.76 -17.78
C GLY A 91 -5.66 -7.21 -16.39
N ASP A 92 -4.62 -8.02 -16.24
CA ASP A 92 -4.22 -8.54 -14.94
C ASP A 92 -3.18 -7.63 -14.32
N VAL A 93 -3.65 -6.62 -13.57
CA VAL A 93 -2.78 -5.67 -12.92
C VAL A 93 -3.07 -5.61 -11.42
N THR A 94 -2.04 -5.26 -10.66
CA THR A 94 -2.17 -5.08 -9.22
C THR A 94 -3.04 -3.84 -8.95
N PRO A 95 -4.15 -4.00 -8.22
CA PRO A 95 -5.06 -2.88 -7.96
C PRO A 95 -4.53 -1.97 -6.83
N TYR A 96 -3.41 -1.32 -7.08
CA TYR A 96 -2.74 -0.51 -6.05
C TYR A 96 -3.64 0.63 -5.52
N TRP A 97 -4.60 1.10 -6.33
CA TRP A 97 -5.49 2.19 -5.91
C TRP A 97 -6.39 1.80 -4.74
N ARG A 98 -6.48 0.51 -4.40
CA ARG A 98 -7.23 0.02 -3.24
C ARG A 98 -6.46 0.21 -1.94
N VAL A 99 -5.21 0.65 -2.01
CA VAL A 99 -4.41 0.96 -0.82
C VAL A 99 -4.65 2.40 -0.42
N VAL A 100 -5.15 2.60 0.80
CA VAL A 100 -5.41 3.92 1.35
C VAL A 100 -4.56 4.15 2.60
N GLY A 101 -4.43 5.40 2.99
CA GLY A 101 -3.73 5.75 4.22
C GLY A 101 -4.67 5.75 5.41
N LYS A 102 -4.15 6.26 6.52
CA LYS A 102 -4.94 6.43 7.75
C LYS A 102 -6.20 7.23 7.45
N ASN A 103 -7.31 6.81 8.02
CA ASN A 103 -8.62 7.46 7.83
C ASN A 103 -9.13 7.40 6.38
N GLY A 104 -8.60 6.48 5.58
CA GLY A 104 -9.05 6.30 4.20
C GLY A 104 -8.50 7.35 3.23
N VAL A 105 -7.46 8.06 3.61
CA VAL A 105 -6.89 9.15 2.81
C VAL A 105 -6.23 8.62 1.55
N LEU A 106 -6.45 9.30 0.42
CA LEU A 106 -5.82 8.96 -0.85
C LEU A 106 -4.36 9.40 -0.88
N ASN A 107 -3.55 8.78 -1.74
CA ASN A 107 -2.11 9.01 -1.78
C ASN A 107 -1.70 9.88 -2.98
N PRO A 108 -1.26 11.13 -2.74
CA PRO A 108 -0.85 12.00 -3.83
C PRO A 108 0.42 11.53 -4.57
N LYS A 109 1.14 10.58 -4.01
CA LYS A 109 2.35 10.05 -4.63
C LYS A 109 2.09 8.93 -5.64
N PHE A 110 0.86 8.44 -5.71
CA PHE A 110 0.51 7.45 -6.72
C PHE A 110 0.49 8.08 -8.11
N PRO A 111 0.72 7.29 -9.17
CA PRO A 111 0.66 7.80 -10.54
C PRO A 111 -0.68 8.49 -10.82
N GLY A 112 -0.63 9.68 -11.40
CA GLY A 112 -1.82 10.48 -11.66
C GLY A 112 -2.37 11.19 -10.43
N GLY A 113 -1.73 11.04 -9.28
CA GLY A 113 -2.10 11.71 -8.04
C GLY A 113 -3.43 11.23 -7.47
N VAL A 114 -3.98 12.04 -6.57
CA VAL A 114 -5.25 11.68 -5.90
C VAL A 114 -6.41 11.59 -6.89
N GLU A 115 -6.37 12.33 -7.98
CA GLU A 115 -7.45 12.34 -8.97
C GLU A 115 -7.60 10.98 -9.67
N MET A 116 -6.50 10.37 -10.05
CA MET A 116 -6.52 9.06 -10.70
C MET A 116 -6.99 7.99 -9.72
N GLN A 117 -6.47 8.01 -8.51
CA GLN A 117 -6.88 7.05 -7.49
C GLN A 117 -8.37 7.21 -7.19
N ALA A 118 -8.84 8.45 -7.04
CA ALA A 118 -10.26 8.71 -6.79
C ALA A 118 -11.13 8.14 -7.92
N ARG A 119 -10.74 8.37 -9.16
CA ARG A 119 -11.49 7.88 -10.31
C ARG A 119 -11.63 6.37 -10.29
N ARG A 120 -10.53 5.67 -10.05
CA ARG A 120 -10.55 4.21 -10.02
C ARG A 120 -11.39 3.66 -8.88
N LEU A 121 -11.32 4.31 -7.72
CA LEU A 121 -12.14 3.92 -6.57
C LEU A 121 -13.62 4.22 -6.81
N GLU A 122 -13.93 5.34 -7.44
CA GLU A 122 -15.31 5.67 -7.79
C GLU A 122 -15.89 4.66 -8.79
N GLU A 123 -15.08 4.20 -9.71
CA GLU A 123 -15.49 3.14 -10.65
C GLU A 123 -15.83 1.84 -9.92
N GLU A 124 -15.24 1.63 -8.74
CA GLU A 124 -15.53 0.45 -7.92
C GLU A 124 -16.65 0.67 -6.91
N GLY A 125 -17.32 1.82 -6.98
CA GLY A 125 -18.49 2.11 -6.16
C GLY A 125 -18.23 2.95 -4.91
N HIS A 126 -17.00 3.39 -4.70
CA HIS A 126 -16.68 4.23 -3.56
C HIS A 126 -17.06 5.69 -3.80
N LYS A 127 -17.31 6.38 -2.71
CA LYS A 127 -17.53 7.84 -2.74
C LYS A 127 -16.33 8.51 -2.10
N ILE A 128 -15.88 9.59 -2.71
CA ILE A 128 -14.71 10.32 -2.25
C ILE A 128 -15.17 11.63 -1.61
N ILE A 129 -14.65 11.91 -0.42
CA ILE A 129 -14.91 13.18 0.26
C ILE A 129 -13.73 14.10 -0.02
N TYR A 130 -14.02 15.28 -0.60
CA TYR A 130 -13.01 16.25 -0.98
C TYR A 130 -12.99 17.41 0.01
N ASP A 131 -12.52 17.15 1.24
CA ASP A 131 -12.29 18.23 2.20
C ASP A 131 -10.79 18.50 2.27
N ARG A 132 -10.17 18.58 3.45
CA ARG A 132 -8.74 18.86 3.57
C ARG A 132 -7.88 17.91 2.79
N LYS A 133 -8.18 16.61 2.93
CA LYS A 133 -7.46 15.55 2.22
C LYS A 133 -8.50 14.62 1.61
N PRO A 134 -8.46 14.42 0.32
CA PRO A 134 -9.39 13.48 -0.31
C PRO A 134 -9.32 12.11 0.37
N ARG A 135 -10.47 11.57 0.70
CA ARG A 135 -10.54 10.29 1.40
C ARG A 135 -11.79 9.53 1.02
N VAL A 136 -11.77 8.21 1.23
CA VAL A 136 -12.92 7.37 0.93
C VAL A 136 -13.94 7.51 2.05
N LYS A 137 -15.19 7.82 1.68
CA LYS A 137 -16.29 7.88 2.63
C LYS A 137 -16.58 6.49 3.17
N ASP A 138 -16.77 6.39 4.49
CA ASP A 138 -17.08 5.12 5.16
C ASP A 138 -16.05 4.04 4.88
N TYR A 139 -14.78 4.41 4.77
CA TYR A 139 -13.72 3.49 4.37
C TYR A 139 -13.68 2.22 5.22
N GLN A 140 -14.01 2.33 6.50
CA GLN A 140 -13.95 1.20 7.44
C GLN A 140 -14.84 0.04 7.03
N LYS A 141 -15.96 0.34 6.37
CA LYS A 141 -16.89 -0.70 5.89
C LYS A 141 -16.25 -1.60 4.84
N TYR A 142 -15.28 -1.08 4.11
CA TYR A 142 -14.71 -1.76 2.96
C TYR A 142 -13.33 -2.36 3.21
N LEU A 143 -12.78 -2.14 4.40
CA LEU A 143 -11.47 -2.66 4.74
C LEU A 143 -11.48 -4.19 4.78
N VAL A 144 -10.42 -4.79 4.27
CA VAL A 144 -10.18 -6.22 4.44
C VAL A 144 -9.85 -6.48 5.92
N LYS A 145 -10.05 -7.71 6.35
CA LYS A 145 -9.77 -8.10 7.75
C LYS A 145 -8.33 -8.47 7.98
#